data_3bec4c6a5f69ec0b9d2cc529cdd4a258
#
_entry.id   3bec4c6a5f69ec0b9d2cc529cdd4a258
#
_cell.length_a   1.000
_cell.length_b   1.000
_cell.length_c   1.000
_cell.angle_alpha   90.00
_cell.angle_beta   90.00
_cell.angle_gamma   90.00
#
_symmetry.space_group_name_H-M   'P 1'
#
loop_
_entity.id
_entity.type
_entity.pdbx_description
1 polymer ?
#
loop_
_entity_poly.entity_id
_entity_poly.type
_entity_poly.pdbx_seq_one_letter_code
_entity_poly.pdbx_strand_id
1 'polypeptide(L)'
;MKILILGGKGMAGHMITSYFKQKQDYNVFYTSKDINDKDGIYLDVTDSIKLEKIIDSIKPDVTINCIGILNENANNNPKLAFQINSLLPHQLVKLIERTNGKLIHISTDCVFLGTKGNYTENDIPDGTSIYARSKQLGEIVSDKHLTIRTSIIGPELKENGIGLFLWFISQQGTVKGYEKVYWNGVTTLELAKAIDMMIRNKVSGLYHLCSEKKISKNNLLRLIQSIFDKKDVEIVPNSEIFLDRSLTNTRTDFIYKVPPYDEMLIELKEWLDMQ
;
A
#
# COMPACT_ATOMS: atom_id res chain seq x y z
N MET A 1 0.06 -15.41 16.89
CA MET A 1 0.06 -15.59 15.42
C MET A 1 1.37 -15.07 14.85
N LYS A 2 2.05 -15.80 13.96
CA LYS A 2 3.28 -15.35 13.27
C LYS A 2 2.94 -14.56 12.02
N ILE A 3 3.45 -13.35 11.92
CA ILE A 3 3.28 -12.48 10.73
C ILE A 3 4.65 -12.23 10.11
N LEU A 4 4.76 -12.45 8.79
CA LEU A 4 5.93 -12.09 7.99
C LEU A 4 5.56 -10.92 7.06
N ILE A 5 6.25 -9.79 7.19
CA ILE A 5 6.05 -8.61 6.35
C ILE A 5 7.21 -8.52 5.35
N LEU A 6 6.92 -8.70 4.07
CA LEU A 6 7.90 -8.54 3.00
C LEU A 6 8.00 -7.07 2.61
N GLY A 7 9.22 -6.51 2.66
CA GLY A 7 9.46 -5.10 2.37
C GLY A 7 9.17 -4.17 3.56
N GLY A 8 9.51 -4.59 4.77
CA GLY A 8 9.22 -3.89 6.03
C GLY A 8 9.82 -2.48 6.17
N LYS A 9 10.69 -2.04 5.25
CA LYS A 9 11.21 -0.65 5.19
C LYS A 9 10.61 0.20 4.05
N GLY A 10 9.67 -0.35 3.28
CA GLY A 10 8.90 0.43 2.29
C GLY A 10 7.81 1.28 2.92
N MET A 11 7.18 2.19 2.15
CA MET A 11 6.13 3.11 2.62
C MET A 11 5.00 2.40 3.39
N ALA A 12 4.41 1.35 2.84
CA ALA A 12 3.40 0.56 3.55
C ALA A 12 4.02 -0.33 4.63
N GLY A 13 5.14 -1.01 4.27
CA GLY A 13 5.72 -2.05 5.12
C GLY A 13 6.23 -1.55 6.47
N HIS A 14 6.84 -0.36 6.54
CA HIS A 14 7.36 0.14 7.83
C HIS A 14 6.23 0.49 8.80
N MET A 15 5.16 1.10 8.31
CA MET A 15 4.01 1.44 9.15
C MET A 15 3.28 0.17 9.61
N ILE A 16 3.07 -0.80 8.70
CA ILE A 16 2.49 -2.10 9.05
C ILE A 16 3.37 -2.81 10.08
N THR A 17 4.69 -2.81 9.91
CA THR A 17 5.63 -3.42 10.86
C THR A 17 5.55 -2.75 12.23
N SER A 18 5.58 -1.41 12.28
CA SER A 18 5.47 -0.64 13.52
C SER A 18 4.14 -0.89 14.24
N TYR A 19 3.03 -0.87 13.49
CA TYR A 19 1.69 -1.12 14.05
C TYR A 19 1.57 -2.52 14.65
N PHE A 20 1.96 -3.56 13.89
CA PHE A 20 1.83 -4.94 14.38
C PHE A 20 2.79 -5.28 15.52
N LYS A 21 3.98 -4.67 15.58
CA LYS A 21 4.93 -4.84 16.70
C LYS A 21 4.37 -4.32 18.04
N GLN A 22 3.44 -3.37 18.02
CA GLN A 22 2.78 -2.89 19.25
C GLN A 22 1.67 -3.82 19.75
N LYS A 23 1.27 -4.83 18.97
CA LYS A 23 0.20 -5.78 19.33
C LYS A 23 0.80 -7.05 19.95
N GLN A 24 0.38 -7.39 21.16
CA GLN A 24 0.88 -8.59 21.86
C GLN A 24 0.46 -9.92 21.23
N ASP A 25 -0.62 -9.91 20.43
CA ASP A 25 -1.17 -11.10 19.77
C ASP A 25 -0.31 -11.62 18.62
N TYR A 26 0.68 -10.84 18.16
CA TYR A 26 1.46 -11.11 16.96
C TYR A 26 2.96 -11.26 17.25
N ASN A 27 3.55 -12.29 16.68
CA ASN A 27 5.01 -12.43 16.58
C ASN A 27 5.42 -11.96 15.17
N VAL A 28 6.01 -10.77 15.09
CA VAL A 28 6.23 -10.03 13.85
C VAL A 28 7.66 -10.20 13.35
N PHE A 29 7.79 -10.70 12.13
CA PHE A 29 9.03 -10.76 11.36
C PHE A 29 8.90 -9.85 10.14
N TYR A 30 9.97 -9.22 9.71
CA TYR A 30 9.96 -8.46 8.47
C TYR A 30 11.27 -8.59 7.69
N THR A 31 11.21 -8.38 6.38
CA THR A 31 12.38 -8.42 5.51
C THR A 31 12.75 -7.03 5.02
N SER A 32 14.05 -6.82 4.80
CA SER A 32 14.62 -5.60 4.26
C SER A 32 15.75 -5.90 3.27
N LYS A 33 15.97 -5.03 2.28
CA LYS A 33 17.17 -5.04 1.42
C LYS A 33 18.35 -4.28 2.03
N ASP A 34 18.13 -3.60 3.15
CA ASP A 34 19.19 -2.91 3.85
C ASP A 34 19.98 -3.89 4.71
N ILE A 35 21.24 -4.12 4.35
CA ILE A 35 22.15 -5.04 5.07
C ILE A 35 22.49 -4.55 6.49
N ASN A 36 22.30 -3.24 6.73
CA ASN A 36 22.57 -2.62 8.03
C ASN A 36 21.35 -2.67 8.96
N ASP A 37 20.21 -3.15 8.48
CA ASP A 37 19.00 -3.33 9.28
C ASP A 37 19.15 -4.51 10.23
N LYS A 38 19.53 -4.23 11.49
CA LYS A 38 19.80 -5.25 12.51
C LYS A 38 18.55 -6.00 12.98
N ASP A 39 17.37 -5.37 12.84
CA ASP A 39 16.10 -5.93 13.31
C ASP A 39 15.36 -6.69 12.21
N GLY A 40 15.69 -6.41 10.96
CA GLY A 40 15.07 -7.02 9.78
C GLY A 40 15.86 -8.21 9.24
N ILE A 41 15.16 -9.12 8.60
CA ILE A 41 15.79 -10.24 7.89
C ILE A 41 16.22 -9.73 6.51
N TYR A 42 17.52 -9.71 6.24
CA TYR A 42 18.01 -9.30 4.93
C TYR A 42 17.50 -10.22 3.82
N LEU A 43 16.81 -9.66 2.85
CA LEU A 43 16.29 -10.38 1.69
C LEU A 43 16.24 -9.49 0.44
N ASP A 44 16.93 -9.89 -0.61
CA ASP A 44 16.55 -9.55 -1.96
C ASP A 44 15.56 -10.60 -2.46
N VAL A 45 14.32 -10.20 -2.77
CA VAL A 45 13.26 -11.15 -3.18
C VAL A 45 13.50 -11.79 -4.57
N THR A 46 14.51 -11.32 -5.30
CA THR A 46 14.97 -12.00 -6.52
C THR A 46 15.75 -13.27 -6.21
N ASP A 47 16.25 -13.42 -4.97
CA ASP A 47 16.82 -14.67 -4.45
C ASP A 47 15.70 -15.59 -3.94
N SER A 48 15.16 -16.38 -4.86
CA SER A 48 14.06 -17.30 -4.57
C SER A 48 14.43 -18.40 -3.53
N ILE A 49 15.70 -18.83 -3.51
CA ILE A 49 16.18 -19.85 -2.56
C ILE A 49 16.16 -19.28 -1.14
N LYS A 50 16.64 -18.05 -0.98
CA LYS A 50 16.64 -17.38 0.31
C LYS A 50 15.24 -17.07 0.81
N LEU A 51 14.35 -16.62 -0.10
CA LEU A 51 12.93 -16.39 0.21
C LEU A 51 12.26 -17.68 0.73
N GLU A 52 12.46 -18.80 0.04
CA GLU A 52 11.94 -20.12 0.45
C GLU A 52 12.46 -20.52 1.84
N LYS A 53 13.76 -20.43 2.07
CA LYS A 53 14.37 -20.76 3.39
C LYS A 53 13.79 -19.90 4.52
N ILE A 54 13.52 -18.62 4.28
CA ILE A 54 12.91 -17.72 5.27
C ILE A 54 11.50 -18.19 5.61
N ILE A 55 10.66 -18.47 4.59
CA ILE A 55 9.28 -18.92 4.79
C ILE A 55 9.25 -20.27 5.50
N ASP A 56 10.08 -21.24 5.09
CA ASP A 56 10.16 -22.57 5.71
C ASP A 56 10.65 -22.52 7.16
N SER A 57 11.56 -21.62 7.49
CA SER A 57 12.07 -21.42 8.85
C SER A 57 11.05 -20.76 9.78
N ILE A 58 10.39 -19.69 9.31
CA ILE A 58 9.42 -18.94 10.12
C ILE A 58 8.09 -19.69 10.20
N LYS A 59 7.64 -20.27 9.08
CA LYS A 59 6.31 -20.85 8.89
C LYS A 59 5.23 -19.82 9.32
N PRO A 60 5.12 -18.68 8.62
CA PRO A 60 4.21 -17.63 9.00
C PRO A 60 2.75 -18.07 8.82
N ASP A 61 1.89 -17.71 9.79
CA ASP A 61 0.45 -17.87 9.66
C ASP A 61 -0.11 -16.89 8.60
N VAL A 62 0.47 -15.68 8.55
CA VAL A 62 0.13 -14.65 7.58
C VAL A 62 1.41 -14.02 7.01
N THR A 63 1.49 -13.91 5.69
CA THR A 63 2.54 -13.13 5.01
C THR A 63 1.89 -11.92 4.35
N ILE A 64 2.40 -10.72 4.64
CA ILE A 64 1.94 -9.46 4.04
C ILE A 64 2.99 -9.02 3.01
N ASN A 65 2.61 -9.00 1.73
CA ASN A 65 3.50 -8.58 0.66
C ASN A 65 3.31 -7.09 0.35
N CYS A 66 4.23 -6.27 0.86
CA CYS A 66 4.31 -4.83 0.61
C CYS A 66 5.34 -4.46 -0.46
N ILE A 67 5.96 -5.45 -1.13
CA ILE A 67 6.99 -5.19 -2.12
C ILE A 67 6.36 -4.85 -3.46
N GLY A 68 6.91 -3.84 -4.13
CA GLY A 68 6.54 -3.48 -5.48
C GLY A 68 7.56 -2.53 -6.11
N ILE A 69 7.72 -2.65 -7.43
CA ILE A 69 8.46 -1.69 -8.25
C ILE A 69 7.46 -0.68 -8.78
N LEU A 70 7.64 0.60 -8.42
CA LEU A 70 6.65 1.65 -8.62
C LEU A 70 6.94 2.48 -9.88
N ASN A 71 5.88 2.98 -10.53
CA ASN A 71 5.88 4.07 -11.51
C ASN A 71 7.08 4.08 -12.48
N GLU A 72 7.93 5.11 -12.40
CA GLU A 72 9.07 5.32 -13.28
C GLU A 72 10.09 4.18 -13.19
N ASN A 73 10.35 3.65 -11.99
CA ASN A 73 11.24 2.51 -11.83
C ASN A 73 10.72 1.25 -12.56
N ALA A 74 9.40 1.07 -12.63
CA ALA A 74 8.81 -0.01 -13.41
C ALA A 74 9.00 0.20 -14.93
N ASN A 75 8.85 1.45 -15.39
CA ASN A 75 9.09 1.79 -16.80
C ASN A 75 10.57 1.63 -17.19
N ASN A 76 11.49 2.01 -16.30
CA ASN A 76 12.93 1.92 -16.53
C ASN A 76 13.45 0.48 -16.49
N ASN A 77 12.78 -0.41 -15.77
CA ASN A 77 13.13 -1.84 -15.70
C ASN A 77 11.88 -2.74 -15.75
N PRO A 78 11.25 -2.88 -16.93
CA PRO A 78 10.04 -3.70 -17.08
C PRO A 78 10.22 -5.15 -16.66
N LYS A 79 11.38 -5.75 -16.97
CA LYS A 79 11.69 -7.14 -16.60
C LYS A 79 11.60 -7.34 -15.08
N LEU A 80 12.26 -6.46 -14.32
CA LEU A 80 12.24 -6.51 -12.86
C LEU A 80 10.83 -6.21 -12.31
N ALA A 81 10.10 -5.27 -12.94
CA ALA A 81 8.73 -4.96 -12.56
C ALA A 81 7.82 -6.18 -12.70
N PHE A 82 7.84 -6.90 -13.82
CA PHE A 82 7.07 -8.13 -13.99
C PHE A 82 7.54 -9.26 -13.07
N GLN A 83 8.84 -9.40 -12.85
CA GLN A 83 9.35 -10.40 -11.89
C GLN A 83 8.81 -10.16 -10.47
N ILE A 84 8.83 -8.92 -10.00
CA ILE A 84 8.49 -8.57 -8.61
C ILE A 84 6.99 -8.29 -8.45
N ASN A 85 6.38 -7.53 -9.35
CA ASN A 85 4.97 -7.17 -9.19
C ASN A 85 4.02 -8.29 -9.63
N SER A 86 4.43 -9.13 -10.61
CA SER A 86 3.57 -10.18 -11.17
C SER A 86 3.94 -11.57 -10.67
N LEU A 87 5.17 -12.03 -10.90
CA LEU A 87 5.54 -13.44 -10.62
C LEU A 87 5.71 -13.71 -9.13
N LEU A 88 6.31 -12.80 -8.38
CA LEU A 88 6.55 -12.98 -6.94
C LEU A 88 5.28 -13.27 -6.13
N PRO A 89 4.14 -12.56 -6.28
CA PRO A 89 2.92 -12.89 -5.54
C PRO A 89 2.45 -14.34 -5.76
N HIS A 90 2.49 -14.84 -7.00
CA HIS A 90 2.13 -16.23 -7.31
C HIS A 90 3.14 -17.24 -6.76
N GLN A 91 4.43 -16.90 -6.75
CA GLN A 91 5.44 -17.72 -6.09
C GLN A 91 5.22 -17.78 -4.59
N LEU A 92 4.88 -16.65 -3.95
CA LEU A 92 4.57 -16.57 -2.53
C LEU A 92 3.39 -17.46 -2.15
N VAL A 93 2.32 -17.47 -2.95
CA VAL A 93 1.18 -18.38 -2.74
C VAL A 93 1.67 -19.81 -2.62
N LYS A 94 2.45 -20.30 -3.61
CA LYS A 94 2.96 -21.67 -3.61
C LYS A 94 3.81 -22.01 -2.37
N LEU A 95 4.66 -21.08 -1.94
CA LEU A 95 5.53 -21.27 -0.77
C LEU A 95 4.73 -21.26 0.54
N ILE A 96 3.81 -20.31 0.68
CA ILE A 96 3.03 -20.10 1.90
C ILE A 96 2.00 -21.22 2.09
N GLU A 97 1.41 -21.73 1.02
CA GLU A 97 0.45 -22.86 1.10
C GLU A 97 1.08 -24.14 1.64
N ARG A 98 2.38 -24.38 1.40
CA ARG A 98 3.11 -25.52 1.97
C ARG A 98 3.13 -25.51 3.50
N THR A 99 3.03 -24.33 4.10
CA THR A 99 2.99 -24.16 5.56
C THR A 99 1.59 -23.83 6.09
N ASN A 100 0.57 -23.98 5.25
CA ASN A 100 -0.83 -23.64 5.53
C ASN A 100 -1.07 -22.16 5.90
N GLY A 101 -0.16 -21.28 5.52
CA GLY A 101 -0.25 -19.83 5.74
C GLY A 101 -1.21 -19.14 4.77
N LYS A 102 -1.42 -17.85 5.01
CA LYS A 102 -2.24 -16.94 4.18
C LYS A 102 -1.39 -15.80 3.63
N LEU A 103 -1.58 -15.46 2.35
CA LEU A 103 -1.00 -14.27 1.73
C LEU A 103 -1.99 -13.10 1.79
N ILE A 104 -1.51 -11.93 2.19
CA ILE A 104 -2.16 -10.64 1.97
C ILE A 104 -1.26 -9.85 1.02
N HIS A 105 -1.76 -9.57 -0.18
CA HIS A 105 -1.02 -8.85 -1.23
C HIS A 105 -1.56 -7.43 -1.39
N ILE A 106 -0.69 -6.43 -1.29
CA ILE A 106 -1.06 -5.03 -1.49
C ILE A 106 -0.98 -4.71 -2.98
N SER A 107 -2.13 -4.43 -3.60
CA SER A 107 -2.27 -3.94 -4.96
C SER A 107 -2.58 -2.44 -4.98
N THR A 108 -3.05 -1.90 -6.10
CA THR A 108 -3.15 -0.47 -6.34
C THR A 108 -4.38 -0.09 -7.16
N ASP A 109 -4.89 1.13 -6.96
CA ASP A 109 -5.87 1.79 -7.83
C ASP A 109 -5.33 2.06 -9.24
N CYS A 110 -4.00 2.12 -9.39
CA CYS A 110 -3.33 2.34 -10.67
C CYS A 110 -3.54 1.21 -11.70
N VAL A 111 -4.12 0.07 -11.31
CA VAL A 111 -4.57 -0.95 -12.25
C VAL A 111 -5.66 -0.42 -13.19
N PHE A 112 -6.29 0.70 -12.83
CA PHE A 112 -7.27 1.41 -13.63
C PHE A 112 -6.67 2.64 -14.33
N LEU A 113 -7.16 2.96 -15.53
CA LEU A 113 -6.72 4.10 -16.31
C LEU A 113 -7.12 5.44 -15.66
N GLY A 114 -8.29 5.48 -15.02
CA GLY A 114 -8.75 6.67 -14.30
C GLY A 114 -9.63 7.62 -15.14
N THR A 115 -10.30 7.09 -16.14
CA THR A 115 -11.26 7.85 -16.98
C THR A 115 -12.68 7.81 -16.45
N LYS A 116 -13.03 6.77 -15.67
CA LYS A 116 -14.39 6.49 -15.19
C LYS A 116 -14.61 6.94 -13.74
N GLY A 117 -13.69 6.62 -12.84
CA GLY A 117 -13.89 6.73 -11.38
C GLY A 117 -14.83 5.69 -10.80
N ASN A 118 -14.87 5.60 -9.48
CA ASN A 118 -15.73 4.68 -8.72
C ASN A 118 -15.63 3.22 -9.22
N TYR A 119 -14.41 2.75 -9.47
CA TYR A 119 -14.17 1.39 -9.93
C TYR A 119 -14.48 0.37 -8.84
N THR A 120 -15.23 -0.65 -9.19
CA THR A 120 -15.60 -1.78 -8.31
C THR A 120 -14.64 -2.95 -8.46
N GLU A 121 -14.70 -3.94 -7.57
CA GLU A 121 -13.92 -5.17 -7.66
C GLU A 121 -14.19 -5.95 -8.95
N ASN A 122 -15.38 -5.79 -9.55
CA ASN A 122 -15.82 -6.46 -10.78
C ASN A 122 -15.40 -5.71 -12.07
N ASP A 123 -14.92 -4.48 -11.96
CA ASP A 123 -14.43 -3.74 -13.13
C ASP A 123 -13.12 -4.36 -13.64
N ILE A 124 -13.03 -4.47 -14.96
CA ILE A 124 -11.83 -5.00 -15.63
C ILE A 124 -10.72 -3.94 -15.55
N PRO A 125 -9.55 -4.26 -15.00
CA PRO A 125 -8.41 -3.37 -15.02
C PRO A 125 -7.99 -3.00 -16.44
N ASP A 126 -7.88 -1.70 -16.70
CA ASP A 126 -7.60 -1.11 -18.02
C ASP A 126 -6.33 -0.24 -18.04
N GLY A 127 -5.56 -0.21 -16.96
CA GLY A 127 -4.33 0.55 -16.84
C GLY A 127 -3.26 0.11 -17.85
N THR A 128 -2.63 1.07 -18.52
CA THR A 128 -1.72 0.80 -19.65
C THR A 128 -0.24 0.86 -19.29
N SER A 129 0.14 1.49 -18.19
CA SER A 129 1.53 1.59 -17.76
C SER A 129 2.12 0.22 -17.38
N ILE A 130 3.44 0.10 -17.46
CA ILE A 130 4.15 -1.13 -16.99
C ILE A 130 3.82 -1.42 -15.54
N TYR A 131 3.77 -0.38 -14.69
CA TYR A 131 3.37 -0.51 -13.29
C TYR A 131 1.96 -1.10 -13.16
N ALA A 132 0.97 -0.50 -13.82
CA ALA A 132 -0.41 -0.95 -13.79
C ALA A 132 -0.54 -2.43 -14.22
N ARG A 133 0.01 -2.77 -15.39
CA ARG A 133 -0.06 -4.13 -15.95
C ARG A 133 0.66 -5.15 -15.08
N SER A 134 1.85 -4.81 -14.59
CA SER A 134 2.60 -5.73 -13.74
C SER A 134 1.90 -5.97 -12.40
N LYS A 135 1.29 -4.93 -11.78
CA LYS A 135 0.51 -5.08 -10.54
C LYS A 135 -0.77 -5.90 -10.75
N GLN A 136 -1.51 -5.63 -11.83
CA GLN A 136 -2.70 -6.40 -12.20
C GLN A 136 -2.40 -7.89 -12.33
N LEU A 137 -1.32 -8.25 -13.04
CA LEU A 137 -0.94 -9.66 -13.24
C LEU A 137 -0.47 -10.36 -11.96
N GLY A 138 -0.13 -9.60 -10.93
CA GLY A 138 0.25 -10.14 -9.62
C GLY A 138 -0.91 -10.28 -8.63
N GLU A 139 -2.12 -9.86 -8.99
CA GLU A 139 -3.28 -9.97 -8.12
C GLU A 139 -3.70 -11.43 -7.94
N ILE A 140 -3.86 -11.83 -6.69
CA ILE A 140 -4.28 -13.16 -6.30
C ILE A 140 -5.75 -13.09 -5.89
N VAL A 141 -6.61 -13.79 -6.63
CA VAL A 141 -8.04 -13.91 -6.31
C VAL A 141 -8.31 -15.37 -5.95
N SER A 142 -8.54 -15.63 -4.67
CA SER A 142 -8.80 -16.97 -4.14
C SER A 142 -9.59 -16.91 -2.83
N ASP A 143 -10.16 -17.99 -2.43
CA ASP A 143 -10.94 -18.12 -1.17
C ASP A 143 -10.04 -18.13 0.07
N LYS A 144 -8.73 -18.27 -0.08
CA LYS A 144 -7.75 -18.34 1.02
C LYS A 144 -6.95 -17.07 1.17
N HIS A 145 -6.44 -16.52 0.07
CA HIS A 145 -5.57 -15.35 0.07
C HIS A 145 -6.36 -14.06 -0.12
N LEU A 146 -5.75 -12.94 0.21
CA LEU A 146 -6.37 -11.61 0.09
C LEU A 146 -5.51 -10.70 -0.78
N THR A 147 -6.09 -10.09 -1.79
CA THR A 147 -5.53 -8.94 -2.51
C THR A 147 -6.29 -7.68 -2.12
N ILE A 148 -5.57 -6.65 -1.68
CA ILE A 148 -6.12 -5.35 -1.33
C ILE A 148 -5.74 -4.35 -2.40
N ARG A 149 -6.70 -3.86 -3.18
CA ARG A 149 -6.51 -2.68 -4.03
C ARG A 149 -6.76 -1.43 -3.19
N THR A 150 -5.81 -0.53 -3.19
CA THR A 150 -5.89 0.73 -2.44
C THR A 150 -4.95 1.77 -3.05
N SER A 151 -5.07 3.00 -2.61
CA SER A 151 -4.06 4.05 -2.77
C SER A 151 -3.68 4.55 -1.39
N ILE A 152 -2.40 4.80 -1.15
CA ILE A 152 -1.92 5.12 0.19
C ILE A 152 -1.12 6.40 0.23
N ILE A 153 -1.21 7.10 1.37
CA ILE A 153 -0.33 8.22 1.72
C ILE A 153 0.24 8.01 3.12
N GLY A 154 1.47 8.44 3.31
CA GLY A 154 2.13 8.36 4.62
C GLY A 154 3.62 8.65 4.51
N PRO A 155 4.33 8.60 5.64
CA PRO A 155 5.76 8.81 5.69
C PRO A 155 6.51 7.70 4.95
N GLU A 156 7.72 8.02 4.55
CA GLU A 156 8.67 7.08 3.97
C GLU A 156 10.00 7.20 4.71
N LEU A 157 10.66 6.07 4.95
CA LEU A 157 11.97 6.05 5.62
C LEU A 157 13.12 6.50 4.70
N LYS A 158 12.88 6.54 3.39
CA LYS A 158 13.86 6.97 2.40
C LYS A 158 13.69 8.46 2.14
N GLU A 159 14.79 9.22 2.19
CA GLU A 159 14.80 10.66 1.89
C GLU A 159 14.31 11.00 0.48
N ASN A 160 14.60 10.14 -0.49
CA ASN A 160 14.17 10.27 -1.88
C ASN A 160 12.91 9.46 -2.20
N GLY A 161 12.00 9.33 -1.24
CA GLY A 161 10.69 8.68 -1.44
C GLY A 161 9.84 9.43 -2.47
N ILE A 162 8.93 8.70 -3.11
CA ILE A 162 8.10 9.22 -4.21
C ILE A 162 6.62 9.42 -3.82
N GLY A 163 6.29 9.13 -2.57
CA GLY A 163 4.93 9.26 -2.06
C GLY A 163 4.48 10.71 -1.94
N LEU A 164 3.18 10.96 -2.20
CA LEU A 164 2.61 12.31 -2.19
C LEU A 164 2.84 13.04 -0.85
N PHE A 165 2.75 12.33 0.26
CA PHE A 165 2.92 12.93 1.59
C PHE A 165 4.35 13.45 1.78
N LEU A 166 5.36 12.61 1.59
CA LEU A 166 6.77 13.01 1.73
C LEU A 166 7.14 14.10 0.72
N TRP A 167 6.70 13.93 -0.53
CA TRP A 167 6.90 14.95 -1.57
C TRP A 167 6.35 16.30 -1.12
N PHE A 168 5.10 16.36 -0.61
CA PHE A 168 4.48 17.63 -0.22
C PHE A 168 5.16 18.25 1.00
N ILE A 169 5.51 17.46 2.01
CA ILE A 169 6.20 17.95 3.21
C ILE A 169 7.59 18.52 2.87
N SER A 170 8.26 18.00 1.83
CA SER A 170 9.57 18.49 1.38
C SER A 170 9.51 19.74 0.49
N GLN A 171 8.31 20.14 -0.01
CA GLN A 171 8.18 21.30 -0.89
C GLN A 171 8.31 22.62 -0.13
N GLN A 172 8.71 23.68 -0.86
CA GLN A 172 8.69 25.07 -0.45
C GLN A 172 8.19 25.93 -1.62
N GLY A 173 7.69 27.13 -1.33
CA GLY A 173 7.18 28.06 -2.35
C GLY A 173 5.84 27.60 -2.92
N THR A 174 5.69 27.53 -4.24
CA THR A 174 4.40 27.29 -4.91
C THR A 174 4.30 25.90 -5.49
N VAL A 175 3.20 25.21 -5.23
CA VAL A 175 2.87 23.90 -5.82
C VAL A 175 1.49 23.90 -6.49
N LYS A 176 1.32 23.10 -7.54
CA LYS A 176 0.02 22.93 -8.19
C LYS A 176 -0.87 21.99 -7.38
N GLY A 177 -2.07 22.44 -7.02
CA GLY A 177 -3.13 21.64 -6.42
C GLY A 177 -4.15 21.21 -7.47
N TYR A 178 -4.13 19.95 -7.90
CA TYR A 178 -5.03 19.47 -8.96
C TYR A 178 -6.46 19.29 -8.46
N GLU A 179 -7.41 20.06 -9.00
CA GLU A 179 -8.82 20.07 -8.58
C GLU A 179 -9.61 18.90 -9.15
N LYS A 180 -9.21 18.37 -10.33
CA LYS A 180 -9.90 17.28 -11.04
C LYS A 180 -9.10 15.95 -11.03
N VAL A 181 -8.07 15.86 -10.18
CA VAL A 181 -7.39 14.60 -9.91
C VAL A 181 -7.91 14.09 -8.57
N TYR A 182 -8.75 13.04 -8.65
CA TYR A 182 -9.42 12.49 -7.46
C TYR A 182 -8.68 11.34 -6.83
N TRP A 183 -8.86 11.21 -5.53
CA TRP A 183 -8.25 10.19 -4.68
C TRP A 183 -9.24 9.76 -3.61
N ASN A 184 -9.27 8.47 -3.26
CA ASN A 184 -10.05 7.98 -2.12
C ASN A 184 -9.35 6.82 -1.38
N GLY A 185 -8.02 6.87 -1.33
CA GLY A 185 -7.22 5.92 -0.57
C GLY A 185 -7.22 6.19 0.93
N VAL A 186 -6.26 5.59 1.62
CA VAL A 186 -6.12 5.64 3.08
C VAL A 186 -4.70 6.04 3.49
N THR A 187 -4.51 6.41 4.77
CA THR A 187 -3.15 6.55 5.31
C THR A 187 -2.49 5.19 5.46
N THR A 188 -1.15 5.15 5.52
CA THR A 188 -0.41 3.90 5.77
C THR A 188 -0.73 3.30 7.13
N LEU A 189 -1.08 4.13 8.13
CA LEU A 189 -1.56 3.67 9.44
C LEU A 189 -2.95 3.03 9.33
N GLU A 190 -3.86 3.65 8.59
CA GLU A 190 -5.20 3.11 8.38
C GLU A 190 -5.17 1.80 7.58
N LEU A 191 -4.25 1.68 6.61
CA LEU A 191 -4.00 0.39 5.93
C LEU A 191 -3.60 -0.70 6.93
N ALA A 192 -2.71 -0.39 7.88
CA ALA A 192 -2.27 -1.37 8.89
C ALA A 192 -3.43 -1.81 9.81
N LYS A 193 -4.28 -0.88 10.23
CA LYS A 193 -5.49 -1.15 11.04
C LYS A 193 -6.49 -2.00 10.26
N ALA A 194 -6.74 -1.67 9.00
CA ALA A 194 -7.62 -2.43 8.13
C ALA A 194 -7.12 -3.87 7.93
N ILE A 195 -5.82 -4.06 7.71
CA ILE A 195 -5.21 -5.39 7.58
C ILE A 195 -5.40 -6.22 8.86
N ASP A 196 -5.21 -5.63 10.05
CA ASP A 196 -5.46 -6.33 11.34
C ASP A 196 -6.91 -6.81 11.43
N MET A 197 -7.87 -5.95 11.10
CA MET A 197 -9.29 -6.33 11.08
C MET A 197 -9.59 -7.42 10.05
N MET A 198 -8.98 -7.35 8.85
CA MET A 198 -9.14 -8.36 7.81
C MET A 198 -8.53 -9.71 8.18
N ILE A 199 -7.42 -9.72 8.94
CA ILE A 199 -6.82 -10.94 9.48
C ILE A 199 -7.77 -11.59 10.50
N ARG A 200 -8.27 -10.82 11.46
CA ARG A 200 -9.19 -11.29 12.52
C ARG A 200 -10.50 -11.84 11.96
N ASN A 201 -11.00 -11.24 10.88
CA ASN A 201 -12.23 -11.65 10.21
C ASN A 201 -12.00 -12.65 9.06
N LYS A 202 -10.77 -13.11 8.84
CA LYS A 202 -10.39 -14.12 7.82
C LYS A 202 -10.78 -13.70 6.39
N VAL A 203 -10.82 -12.41 6.09
CA VAL A 203 -11.22 -11.87 4.78
C VAL A 203 -10.30 -12.39 3.68
N SER A 204 -10.86 -12.86 2.57
CA SER A 204 -10.13 -13.40 1.40
C SER A 204 -10.66 -12.81 0.09
N GLY A 205 -10.06 -13.17 -1.02
CA GLY A 205 -10.45 -12.68 -2.36
C GLY A 205 -9.84 -11.31 -2.68
N LEU A 206 -10.54 -10.56 -3.52
CA LEU A 206 -10.17 -9.19 -3.90
C LEU A 206 -11.00 -8.20 -3.09
N TYR A 207 -10.35 -7.19 -2.52
CA TYR A 207 -10.97 -6.18 -1.68
C TYR A 207 -10.52 -4.77 -2.05
N HIS A 208 -11.46 -3.84 -2.22
CA HIS A 208 -11.16 -2.42 -2.39
C HIS A 208 -11.16 -1.73 -1.04
N LEU A 209 -9.97 -1.36 -0.53
CA LEU A 209 -9.84 -0.55 0.68
C LEU A 209 -9.78 0.92 0.30
N CYS A 210 -10.87 1.64 0.49
CA CYS A 210 -11.02 3.02 0.07
C CYS A 210 -12.01 3.78 0.96
N SER A 211 -11.86 5.10 1.03
CA SER A 211 -12.88 5.99 1.62
C SER A 211 -14.13 6.02 0.74
N GLU A 212 -15.30 6.14 1.36
CA GLU A 212 -16.58 6.29 0.62
C GLU A 212 -16.62 7.55 -0.23
N LYS A 213 -15.99 8.63 0.24
CA LYS A 213 -15.96 9.92 -0.45
C LYS A 213 -14.59 10.13 -1.08
N LYS A 214 -14.55 10.52 -2.35
CA LYS A 214 -13.33 10.96 -3.00
C LYS A 214 -13.01 12.41 -2.65
N ILE A 215 -11.71 12.74 -2.63
CA ILE A 215 -11.17 14.08 -2.42
C ILE A 215 -10.30 14.47 -3.61
N SER A 216 -10.30 15.73 -4.02
CA SER A 216 -9.33 16.19 -5.02
C SER A 216 -7.92 16.28 -4.44
N LYS A 217 -6.89 16.13 -5.27
CA LYS A 217 -5.50 16.31 -4.80
C LYS A 217 -5.28 17.70 -4.22
N ASN A 218 -5.92 18.75 -4.78
CA ASN A 218 -5.88 20.11 -4.22
C ASN A 218 -6.38 20.12 -2.76
N ASN A 219 -7.56 19.56 -2.50
CA ASN A 219 -8.13 19.55 -1.16
C ASN A 219 -7.36 18.65 -0.20
N LEU A 220 -6.83 17.51 -0.68
CA LEU A 220 -5.98 16.63 0.11
C LEU A 220 -4.70 17.33 0.56
N LEU A 221 -4.02 18.08 -0.35
CA LEU A 221 -2.83 18.85 0.00
C LEU A 221 -3.14 19.94 1.02
N ARG A 222 -4.28 20.67 0.88
CA ARG A 222 -4.71 21.68 1.86
C ARG A 222 -4.99 21.06 3.24
N LEU A 223 -5.57 19.87 3.27
CA LEU A 223 -5.83 19.15 4.50
C LEU A 223 -4.52 18.74 5.20
N ILE A 224 -3.57 18.18 4.43
CA ILE A 224 -2.22 17.87 4.93
C ILE A 224 -1.52 19.14 5.43
N GLN A 225 -1.59 20.23 4.66
CA GLN A 225 -1.01 21.54 5.01
C GLN A 225 -1.51 22.02 6.37
N SER A 226 -2.83 21.96 6.58
CA SER A 226 -3.46 22.41 7.83
C SER A 226 -3.08 21.54 9.02
N ILE A 227 -3.15 20.21 8.88
CA ILE A 227 -2.93 19.26 9.99
C ILE A 227 -1.44 19.22 10.39
N PHE A 228 -0.53 19.26 9.40
CA PHE A 228 0.92 19.19 9.64
C PHE A 228 1.61 20.56 9.74
N ASP A 229 0.82 21.63 9.82
CA ASP A 229 1.31 23.04 9.98
C ASP A 229 2.37 23.46 8.94
N LYS A 230 2.16 23.05 7.67
CA LYS A 230 3.06 23.31 6.55
C LYS A 230 2.80 24.70 5.96
N LYS A 231 3.44 25.74 6.51
CA LYS A 231 3.16 27.16 6.19
C LYS A 231 3.98 27.72 5.03
N ASP A 232 5.06 27.06 4.66
CA ASP A 232 6.05 27.54 3.66
C ASP A 232 5.72 27.14 2.22
N VAL A 233 4.48 26.62 1.98
CA VAL A 233 3.97 26.20 0.67
C VAL A 233 2.67 26.91 0.34
N GLU A 234 2.60 27.52 -0.84
CA GLU A 234 1.37 28.02 -1.45
C GLU A 234 0.79 26.98 -2.42
N ILE A 235 -0.44 26.58 -2.22
CA ILE A 235 -1.13 25.62 -3.10
C ILE A 235 -2.00 26.41 -4.10
N VAL A 236 -1.58 26.41 -5.38
CA VAL A 236 -2.30 27.05 -6.46
C VAL A 236 -3.22 26.05 -7.15
N PRO A 237 -4.55 26.31 -7.21
CA PRO A 237 -5.49 25.42 -7.87
C PRO A 237 -5.16 25.22 -9.36
N ASN A 238 -5.29 23.99 -9.86
CA ASN A 238 -5.07 23.65 -11.26
C ASN A 238 -6.13 22.64 -11.74
N SER A 239 -6.88 22.99 -12.78
CA SER A 239 -7.98 22.19 -13.35
C SER A 239 -7.66 21.58 -14.73
N GLU A 240 -6.40 21.67 -15.19
CA GLU A 240 -5.98 21.21 -16.52
C GLU A 240 -6.04 19.69 -16.69
N ILE A 241 -5.76 18.95 -15.61
CA ILE A 241 -5.66 17.49 -15.64
C ILE A 241 -6.89 16.87 -15.00
N PHE A 242 -7.51 15.93 -15.70
CA PHE A 242 -8.56 15.06 -15.17
C PHE A 242 -8.01 13.65 -14.96
N LEU A 243 -8.17 13.11 -13.75
CA LEU A 243 -7.86 11.72 -13.43
C LEU A 243 -8.73 11.27 -12.26
N ASP A 244 -9.47 10.18 -12.43
CA ASP A 244 -10.31 9.62 -11.38
C ASP A 244 -10.14 8.10 -11.29
N ARG A 245 -9.25 7.67 -10.41
CA ARG A 245 -9.03 6.26 -10.05
C ARG A 245 -9.72 5.87 -8.76
N SER A 246 -10.72 6.64 -8.34
CA SER A 246 -11.45 6.31 -7.12
C SER A 246 -12.04 4.90 -7.20
N LEU A 247 -11.97 4.18 -6.09
CA LEU A 247 -12.46 2.83 -5.93
C LEU A 247 -13.81 2.85 -5.20
N THR A 248 -14.61 1.83 -5.41
CA THR A 248 -15.83 1.55 -4.65
C THR A 248 -15.75 0.12 -4.14
N ASN A 249 -15.96 -0.10 -2.86
CA ASN A 249 -16.09 -1.43 -2.31
C ASN A 249 -17.52 -1.91 -2.48
N THR A 250 -17.70 -3.06 -3.12
CA THR A 250 -19.02 -3.68 -3.35
C THR A 250 -19.23 -4.97 -2.56
N ARG A 251 -18.25 -5.33 -1.70
CA ARG A 251 -18.32 -6.54 -0.87
C ARG A 251 -19.33 -6.35 0.28
N THR A 252 -20.12 -7.39 0.52
CA THR A 252 -21.14 -7.42 1.59
C THR A 252 -20.79 -8.40 2.73
N ASP A 253 -19.81 -9.28 2.49
CA ASP A 253 -19.37 -10.29 3.47
C ASP A 253 -18.44 -9.71 4.55
N PHE A 254 -17.77 -8.60 4.25
CA PHE A 254 -16.96 -7.85 5.19
C PHE A 254 -16.98 -6.35 4.84
N ILE A 255 -17.36 -5.52 5.80
CA ILE A 255 -17.40 -4.07 5.65
C ILE A 255 -16.38 -3.46 6.61
N TYR A 256 -15.37 -2.78 6.06
CA TYR A 256 -14.45 -1.95 6.81
C TYR A 256 -14.80 -0.49 6.58
N LYS A 257 -15.25 0.21 7.63
CA LYS A 257 -15.58 1.62 7.52
C LYS A 257 -14.31 2.46 7.69
N VAL A 258 -13.82 2.98 6.56
CA VAL A 258 -12.67 3.90 6.55
C VAL A 258 -13.10 5.23 7.17
N PRO A 259 -12.33 5.77 8.15
CA PRO A 259 -12.61 7.08 8.75
C PRO A 259 -12.51 8.23 7.75
N PRO A 260 -13.06 9.41 8.06
CA PRO A 260 -12.85 10.64 7.30
C PRO A 260 -11.35 10.99 7.15
N TYR A 261 -11.00 11.75 6.11
CA TYR A 261 -9.61 12.07 5.80
C TYR A 261 -8.88 12.84 6.90
N ASP A 262 -9.58 13.78 7.52
CA ASP A 262 -9.08 14.56 8.64
C ASP A 262 -8.74 13.67 9.85
N GLU A 263 -9.64 12.76 10.21
CA GLU A 263 -9.41 11.80 11.28
C GLU A 263 -8.18 10.91 10.99
N MET A 264 -8.09 10.33 9.78
CA MET A 264 -6.94 9.51 9.39
C MET A 264 -5.62 10.27 9.42
N LEU A 265 -5.62 11.54 9.02
CA LEU A 265 -4.41 12.36 8.99
C LEU A 265 -4.01 12.86 10.38
N ILE A 266 -4.98 13.21 11.23
CA ILE A 266 -4.73 13.57 12.65
C ILE A 266 -4.13 12.36 13.37
N GLU A 267 -4.74 11.19 13.25
CA GLU A 267 -4.25 9.96 13.86
C GLU A 267 -2.84 9.59 13.35
N LEU A 268 -2.60 9.78 12.05
CA LEU A 268 -1.25 9.57 11.48
C LEU A 268 -0.24 10.53 12.12
N LYS A 269 -0.59 11.80 12.29
CA LYS A 269 0.27 12.80 12.94
C LYS A 269 0.57 12.41 14.38
N GLU A 270 -0.46 12.11 15.17
CA GLU A 270 -0.30 11.65 16.55
C GLU A 270 0.59 10.42 16.67
N TRP A 271 0.43 9.47 15.74
CA TRP A 271 1.28 8.28 15.66
C TRP A 271 2.76 8.64 15.42
N LEU A 272 3.02 9.59 14.53
CA LEU A 272 4.39 10.04 14.22
C LEU A 272 5.01 10.81 15.40
N ASP A 273 4.23 11.60 16.11
CA ASP A 273 4.70 12.38 17.27
C ASP A 273 5.04 11.47 18.48
N MET A 274 4.53 10.22 18.52
CA MET A 274 4.82 9.22 19.56
C MET A 274 6.05 8.34 19.28
N GLN A 275 6.64 8.39 18.08
CA GLN A 275 7.80 7.57 17.69
C GLN A 275 9.12 8.34 17.79
#